data_7e81795ec8402655d360852bfd7db896
#
_entry.id   7e81795ec8402655d360852bfd7db896
#
_cell.length_a   1.000
_cell.length_b   1.000
_cell.length_c   1.000
_cell.angle_alpha   90.00
_cell.angle_beta   90.00
_cell.angle_gamma   90.00
#
_symmetry.space_group_name_H-M   'P 1'
#
loop_
_entity.id
_entity.type
_entity.pdbx_description
1 polymer ?
#
loop_
_entity_poly.entity_id
_entity_poly.type
_entity_poly.pdbx_seq_one_letter_code
_entity_poly.pdbx_strand_id
1 'polypeptide(L)'
;MQILKVRTLILVVLFAIIFYFPVYSAQRFILDSHHHAGDNQEWVQKAVKIYRENNAMCCVLTYMEDFELVKKAIKDYPDVFIGYGAVRPDDPQAPRQIEEFYKAGFSGIKYHSPQKNWDDEKYYQLYRMCEYLGLVMIFHTGVTSRSINDMPVYQSMMRMRPGYLDAIARLCPRAIIQGAHFGNPWYEEAAEVCRWSPNVFFDITGSTLHKLIKLNDLTRFQKILWWSAGEGQQTVHTLKGGPEAFEHIVFGTDEEPEGLVGNIERFQLFLEANKVPEAIREKMWGLTMARILDIDPATHKCTRPRPLPPGTKLFDASRFGK
;
A
#
# COMPACT_ATOMS: atom_id res chain seq x y z
N MET A 1 56.57 17.99 -33.71
CA MET A 1 55.80 16.77 -33.46
C MET A 1 55.15 16.69 -32.05
N GLN A 2 55.56 17.50 -31.08
CA GLN A 2 55.00 17.51 -29.72
C GLN A 2 53.72 18.39 -29.55
N ILE A 3 53.57 19.44 -30.34
CA ILE A 3 52.42 20.37 -30.22
C ILE A 3 51.11 19.75 -30.76
N LEU A 4 51.18 18.79 -31.68
CA LEU A 4 50.00 18.14 -32.22
C LEU A 4 49.35 17.11 -31.24
N LYS A 5 50.16 16.47 -30.36
CA LYS A 5 49.69 15.51 -29.36
C LYS A 5 48.93 16.16 -28.21
N VAL A 6 49.28 17.38 -27.84
CA VAL A 6 48.62 18.10 -26.75
C VAL A 6 47.23 18.61 -27.17
N ARG A 7 47.04 19.03 -28.41
CA ARG A 7 45.75 19.50 -28.94
C ARG A 7 44.71 18.35 -29.05
N THR A 8 45.15 17.15 -29.42
CA THR A 8 44.27 15.99 -29.53
C THR A 8 43.83 15.49 -28.16
N LEU A 9 44.67 15.57 -27.13
CA LEU A 9 44.31 15.16 -25.75
C LEU A 9 43.32 16.14 -25.11
N ILE A 10 43.42 17.43 -25.36
CA ILE A 10 42.49 18.43 -24.87
C ILE A 10 41.11 18.30 -25.55
N LEU A 11 41.04 17.95 -26.82
CA LEU A 11 39.78 17.74 -27.53
C LEU A 11 39.04 16.47 -27.03
N VAL A 12 39.75 15.39 -26.68
CA VAL A 12 39.14 14.15 -26.15
C VAL A 12 38.60 14.37 -24.74
N VAL A 13 39.28 15.16 -23.91
CA VAL A 13 38.82 15.47 -22.55
C VAL A 13 37.59 16.41 -22.57
N LEU A 14 37.56 17.37 -23.51
CA LEU A 14 36.39 18.26 -23.69
C LEU A 14 35.18 17.52 -24.26
N PHE A 15 35.36 16.52 -25.12
CA PHE A 15 34.24 15.69 -25.63
C PHE A 15 33.69 14.73 -24.57
N ALA A 16 34.51 14.28 -23.60
CA ALA A 16 34.04 13.44 -22.48
C ALA A 16 33.25 14.22 -21.44
N ILE A 17 33.43 15.52 -21.34
CA ILE A 17 32.69 16.37 -20.37
C ILE A 17 31.31 16.80 -20.90
N ILE A 18 31.08 16.78 -22.22
CA ILE A 18 29.83 17.25 -22.84
C ILE A 18 28.71 16.18 -22.78
N PHE A 19 29.02 14.93 -22.46
CA PHE A 19 27.99 13.85 -22.41
C PHE A 19 27.63 13.35 -21.01
N TYR A 20 28.08 13.99 -19.94
CA TYR A 20 27.57 13.74 -18.60
C TYR A 20 26.53 14.80 -18.22
N PHE A 21 25.48 14.95 -19.03
CA PHE A 21 24.22 15.41 -18.48
C PHE A 21 23.65 14.25 -17.67
N PRO A 22 23.44 14.36 -16.36
CA PRO A 22 22.59 13.42 -15.69
C PRO A 22 21.25 13.52 -16.43
N VAL A 23 20.88 12.44 -17.13
CA VAL A 23 19.48 12.25 -17.47
C VAL A 23 18.78 12.30 -16.11
N TYR A 24 18.12 13.41 -15.81
CA TYR A 24 17.19 13.49 -14.70
C TYR A 24 16.12 12.46 -15.06
N SER A 25 16.33 11.21 -14.65
CA SER A 25 15.27 10.23 -14.59
C SER A 25 14.20 10.89 -13.72
N ALA A 26 13.05 11.12 -14.29
CA ALA A 26 11.92 11.64 -13.52
C ALA A 26 11.83 10.79 -12.25
N GLN A 27 11.83 11.45 -11.09
CA GLN A 27 11.81 10.75 -9.82
C GLN A 27 10.58 9.86 -9.79
N ARG A 28 10.77 8.56 -9.47
CA ARG A 28 9.69 7.57 -9.41
C ARG A 28 8.51 8.08 -8.58
N PHE A 29 7.29 7.89 -9.06
CA PHE A 29 6.10 8.14 -8.27
C PHE A 29 5.94 7.08 -7.20
N ILE A 30 5.70 7.50 -5.95
CA ILE A 30 5.52 6.64 -4.80
C ILE A 30 4.16 6.93 -4.17
N LEU A 31 3.38 5.88 -3.86
CA LEU A 31 2.18 6.01 -3.07
C LEU A 31 2.25 5.08 -1.87
N ASP A 32 2.45 5.67 -0.71
CA ASP A 32 2.43 5.01 0.59
C ASP A 32 0.98 4.66 0.95
N SER A 33 0.65 3.39 0.87
CA SER A 33 -0.71 2.89 1.11
C SER A 33 -1.06 2.71 2.58
N HIS A 34 -0.09 2.93 3.50
CA HIS A 34 -0.25 2.65 4.92
C HIS A 34 0.63 3.58 5.77
N HIS A 35 0.12 4.77 6.06
CA HIS A 35 0.79 5.78 6.86
C HIS A 35 -0.08 6.20 8.04
N HIS A 36 0.47 6.39 9.23
CA HIS A 36 -0.27 6.84 10.39
C HIS A 36 -0.26 8.36 10.53
N ALA A 37 -1.42 8.94 10.93
CA ALA A 37 -1.50 10.35 11.25
C ALA A 37 -0.78 10.65 12.56
N GLY A 38 -0.12 11.80 12.63
CA GLY A 38 0.24 12.42 13.91
C GLY A 38 -0.90 13.27 14.43
N ASP A 39 -0.69 13.89 15.59
CA ASP A 39 -1.70 14.56 16.40
C ASP A 39 -1.68 16.11 16.31
N ASN A 40 -0.79 16.67 15.47
CA ASN A 40 -0.59 18.12 15.44
C ASN A 40 -0.20 18.68 14.06
N GLN A 41 -0.24 20.00 13.93
CA GLN A 41 0.07 20.70 12.68
C GLN A 41 1.55 20.60 12.27
N GLU A 42 2.47 20.39 13.20
CA GLU A 42 3.89 20.20 12.91
C GLU A 42 4.10 18.90 12.11
N TRP A 43 3.43 17.83 12.52
CA TRP A 43 3.39 16.57 11.76
C TRP A 43 2.92 16.81 10.31
N VAL A 44 1.83 17.58 10.11
CA VAL A 44 1.32 17.87 8.76
C VAL A 44 2.39 18.53 7.90
N GLN A 45 3.07 19.58 8.42
CA GLN A 45 4.09 20.31 7.66
C GLN A 45 5.30 19.43 7.35
N LYS A 46 5.71 18.60 8.30
CA LYS A 46 6.80 17.64 8.14
C LYS A 46 6.47 16.61 7.06
N ALA A 47 5.29 16.01 7.11
CA ALA A 47 4.84 15.06 6.11
C ALA A 47 4.78 15.70 4.72
N VAL A 48 4.17 16.88 4.58
CA VAL A 48 4.11 17.60 3.29
C VAL A 48 5.50 17.81 2.70
N LYS A 49 6.46 18.24 3.52
CA LYS A 49 7.84 18.44 3.06
C LYS A 49 8.46 17.14 2.57
N ILE A 50 8.46 16.09 3.42
CA ILE A 50 9.15 14.83 3.14
C ILE A 50 8.54 14.12 1.92
N TYR A 51 7.20 14.07 1.83
CA TYR A 51 6.54 13.38 0.72
C TYR A 51 6.75 14.11 -0.61
N ARG A 52 6.68 15.44 -0.65
CA ARG A 52 6.98 16.22 -1.86
C ARG A 52 8.43 16.08 -2.31
N GLU A 53 9.40 16.09 -1.39
CA GLU A 53 10.82 15.89 -1.69
C GLU A 53 11.10 14.51 -2.32
N ASN A 54 10.21 13.52 -2.09
CA ASN A 54 10.35 12.15 -2.58
C ASN A 54 9.38 11.80 -3.73
N ASN A 55 8.69 12.77 -4.34
CA ASN A 55 7.67 12.55 -5.37
C ASN A 55 6.60 11.54 -4.91
N ALA A 56 6.12 11.69 -3.68
CA ALA A 56 5.28 10.72 -3.00
C ALA A 56 3.96 11.30 -2.50
N MET A 57 2.96 10.43 -2.37
CA MET A 57 1.69 10.66 -1.67
C MET A 57 1.50 9.59 -0.59
N CYS A 58 0.59 9.81 0.37
CA CYS A 58 0.24 8.79 1.37
C CYS A 58 -1.26 8.67 1.63
N CYS A 59 -1.69 7.43 1.88
CA CYS A 59 -2.97 7.10 2.49
C CYS A 59 -2.82 7.22 4.01
N VAL A 60 -3.29 8.32 4.57
CA VAL A 60 -3.09 8.64 5.98
C VAL A 60 -4.24 8.09 6.83
N LEU A 61 -3.89 7.20 7.75
CA LEU A 61 -4.82 6.55 8.68
C LEU A 61 -5.04 7.43 9.91
N THR A 62 -6.30 7.71 10.24
CA THR A 62 -6.66 8.50 11.43
C THR A 62 -7.88 7.91 12.12
N TYR A 63 -7.88 7.96 13.45
CA TYR A 63 -9.08 7.75 14.25
C TYR A 63 -9.91 9.04 14.37
N MET A 64 -11.08 8.94 14.99
CA MET A 64 -11.98 10.11 15.17
C MET A 64 -11.37 11.22 16.06
N GLU A 65 -10.40 10.88 16.89
CA GLU A 65 -9.70 11.84 17.77
C GLU A 65 -8.96 12.90 16.95
N ASP A 66 -8.29 12.51 15.84
CA ASP A 66 -7.51 13.41 14.97
C ASP A 66 -8.22 13.69 13.63
N PHE A 67 -9.50 13.35 13.53
CA PHE A 67 -10.28 13.46 12.30
C PHE A 67 -10.26 14.87 11.69
N GLU A 68 -10.48 15.93 12.45
CA GLU A 68 -10.52 17.30 11.94
C GLU A 68 -9.15 17.77 11.44
N LEU A 69 -8.05 17.33 12.06
CA LEU A 69 -6.69 17.61 11.59
C LEU A 69 -6.46 17.00 10.21
N VAL A 70 -6.75 15.70 10.05
CA VAL A 70 -6.53 14.99 8.78
C VAL A 70 -7.51 15.46 7.71
N LYS A 71 -8.77 15.69 8.04
CA LYS A 71 -9.76 16.27 7.12
C LYS A 71 -9.31 17.63 6.57
N LYS A 72 -8.69 18.46 7.41
CA LYS A 72 -8.07 19.71 6.95
C LYS A 72 -6.86 19.45 6.08
N ALA A 73 -5.99 18.52 6.46
CA ALA A 73 -4.77 18.19 5.71
C ALA A 73 -5.06 17.68 4.29
N ILE A 74 -6.03 16.77 4.11
CA ILE A 74 -6.41 16.26 2.77
C ILE A 74 -7.01 17.35 1.88
N LYS A 75 -7.64 18.37 2.47
CA LYS A 75 -8.18 19.51 1.74
C LYS A 75 -7.09 20.49 1.32
N ASP A 76 -6.15 20.79 2.23
CA ASP A 76 -5.12 21.83 2.02
C ASP A 76 -3.95 21.29 1.19
N TYR A 77 -3.67 19.98 1.25
CA TYR A 77 -2.55 19.30 0.57
C TYR A 77 -3.01 18.04 -0.16
N PRO A 78 -3.96 18.17 -1.13
CA PRO A 78 -4.50 17.02 -1.86
C PRO A 78 -3.48 16.34 -2.78
N ASP A 79 -2.32 16.96 -2.99
CA ASP A 79 -1.17 16.42 -3.71
C ASP A 79 -0.28 15.52 -2.84
N VAL A 80 -0.55 15.45 -1.53
CA VAL A 80 0.21 14.64 -0.58
C VAL A 80 -0.69 13.63 0.14
N PHE A 81 -1.85 14.07 0.65
CA PHE A 81 -2.66 13.26 1.55
C PHE A 81 -3.93 12.71 0.92
N ILE A 82 -4.17 11.43 1.17
CA ILE A 82 -5.43 10.72 0.89
C ILE A 82 -5.95 10.20 2.23
N GLY A 83 -7.14 10.61 2.66
CA GLY A 83 -7.67 10.25 3.97
C GLY A 83 -8.16 8.80 4.04
N TYR A 84 -7.76 8.09 5.08
CA TYR A 84 -8.28 6.78 5.47
C TYR A 84 -8.71 6.81 6.93
N GLY A 85 -9.98 6.47 7.20
CA GLY A 85 -10.50 6.40 8.57
C GLY A 85 -10.10 5.10 9.25
N ALA A 86 -9.72 5.14 10.53
CA ALA A 86 -9.46 3.96 11.33
C ALA A 86 -10.66 3.65 12.23
N VAL A 87 -11.18 2.43 12.16
CA VAL A 87 -12.40 2.01 12.84
C VAL A 87 -12.18 0.68 13.57
N ARG A 88 -12.64 0.60 14.81
CA ARG A 88 -12.76 -0.66 15.53
C ARG A 88 -14.09 -1.32 15.13
N PRO A 89 -14.10 -2.51 14.53
CA PRO A 89 -15.32 -3.08 13.96
C PRO A 89 -16.37 -3.46 15.02
N ASP A 90 -15.96 -3.57 16.27
CA ASP A 90 -16.83 -3.88 17.41
C ASP A 90 -17.41 -2.65 18.12
N ASP A 91 -16.98 -1.44 17.72
CA ASP A 91 -17.55 -0.19 18.23
C ASP A 91 -18.99 -0.05 17.69
N PRO A 92 -19.99 0.15 18.57
CA PRO A 92 -21.36 0.43 18.14
C PRO A 92 -21.48 1.67 17.22
N GLN A 93 -20.53 2.59 17.29
CA GLN A 93 -20.48 3.78 16.44
C GLN A 93 -19.77 3.54 15.09
N ALA A 94 -19.20 2.35 14.85
CA ALA A 94 -18.44 2.04 13.63
C ALA A 94 -19.19 2.42 12.32
N PRO A 95 -20.49 2.09 12.15
CA PRO A 95 -21.21 2.50 10.93
C PRO A 95 -21.28 4.03 10.77
N ARG A 96 -21.50 4.75 11.83
CA ARG A 96 -21.56 6.22 11.82
C ARG A 96 -20.20 6.84 11.52
N GLN A 97 -19.12 6.32 12.13
CA GLN A 97 -17.75 6.77 11.85
C GLN A 97 -17.39 6.56 10.38
N ILE A 98 -17.72 5.41 9.78
CA ILE A 98 -17.52 5.14 8.35
C ILE A 98 -18.25 6.17 7.49
N GLU A 99 -19.50 6.49 7.84
CA GLU A 99 -20.30 7.48 7.10
C GLU A 99 -19.71 8.90 7.21
N GLU A 100 -19.20 9.29 8.37
CA GLU A 100 -18.55 10.58 8.61
C GLU A 100 -17.24 10.70 7.82
N PHE A 101 -16.39 9.67 7.82
CA PHE A 101 -15.19 9.61 6.99
C PHE A 101 -15.54 9.72 5.49
N TYR A 102 -16.52 8.95 5.03
CA TYR A 102 -16.98 9.01 3.65
C TYR A 102 -17.44 10.41 3.25
N LYS A 103 -18.32 11.05 4.02
CA LYS A 103 -18.81 12.42 3.77
C LYS A 103 -17.70 13.47 3.74
N ALA A 104 -16.64 13.25 4.50
CA ALA A 104 -15.47 14.12 4.53
C ALA A 104 -14.51 13.89 3.33
N GLY A 105 -14.81 12.96 2.42
CA GLY A 105 -14.01 12.70 1.22
C GLY A 105 -12.86 11.71 1.45
N PHE A 106 -12.88 10.96 2.55
CA PHE A 106 -11.93 9.88 2.77
C PHE A 106 -12.12 8.76 1.74
N SER A 107 -11.04 8.07 1.41
CA SER A 107 -11.00 7.06 0.34
C SER A 107 -10.94 5.63 0.84
N GLY A 108 -10.76 5.41 2.14
CA GLY A 108 -10.67 4.06 2.70
C GLY A 108 -10.94 4.01 4.20
N ILE A 109 -11.08 2.76 4.69
CA ILE A 109 -11.27 2.44 6.11
C ILE A 109 -10.27 1.38 6.53
N LYS A 110 -9.55 1.63 7.62
CA LYS A 110 -8.68 0.67 8.32
C LYS A 110 -9.44 0.00 9.46
N TYR A 111 -9.44 -1.32 9.45
CA TYR A 111 -9.96 -2.15 10.55
C TYR A 111 -8.83 -2.70 11.40
N HIS A 112 -8.97 -2.62 12.73
CA HIS A 112 -7.99 -3.12 13.70
C HIS A 112 -8.67 -3.72 14.93
N SER A 113 -7.99 -4.67 15.59
CA SER A 113 -8.38 -5.25 16.89
C SER A 113 -9.80 -5.82 16.94
N PRO A 114 -10.17 -6.79 16.09
CA PRO A 114 -11.50 -7.38 16.09
C PRO A 114 -11.71 -8.30 17.32
N GLN A 115 -12.92 -8.35 17.84
CA GLN A 115 -13.31 -9.30 18.89
C GLN A 115 -13.61 -10.70 18.34
N LYS A 116 -13.81 -10.84 17.03
CA LYS A 116 -14.04 -12.07 16.29
C LYS A 116 -13.03 -12.18 15.14
N ASN A 117 -13.02 -13.29 14.44
CA ASN A 117 -12.25 -13.40 13.21
C ASN A 117 -12.73 -12.39 12.17
N TRP A 118 -11.85 -11.96 11.27
CA TRP A 118 -12.24 -11.00 10.23
C TRP A 118 -13.43 -11.46 9.36
N ASP A 119 -13.59 -12.76 9.14
CA ASP A 119 -14.66 -13.37 8.37
C ASP A 119 -15.93 -13.69 9.17
N ASP A 120 -16.06 -13.21 10.40
CA ASP A 120 -17.26 -13.39 11.20
C ASP A 120 -18.42 -12.54 10.64
N GLU A 121 -19.60 -13.16 10.50
CA GLU A 121 -20.81 -12.54 9.93
C GLU A 121 -21.21 -11.23 10.64
N LYS A 122 -20.83 -11.07 11.90
CA LYS A 122 -21.04 -9.85 12.68
C LYS A 122 -20.56 -8.59 11.94
N TYR A 123 -19.48 -8.72 11.15
CA TYR A 123 -18.86 -7.60 10.46
C TYR A 123 -19.31 -7.39 9.02
N TYR A 124 -20.07 -8.32 8.44
CA TYR A 124 -20.43 -8.29 7.02
C TYR A 124 -21.14 -7.02 6.60
N GLN A 125 -21.98 -6.46 7.46
CA GLN A 125 -22.69 -5.21 7.16
C GLN A 125 -21.73 -4.03 7.01
N LEU A 126 -20.68 -3.93 7.83
CA LEU A 126 -19.65 -2.90 7.72
C LEU A 126 -18.89 -3.02 6.40
N TYR A 127 -18.51 -4.23 6.00
CA TYR A 127 -17.77 -4.48 4.77
C TYR A 127 -18.63 -4.16 3.53
N ARG A 128 -19.88 -4.59 3.52
CA ARG A 128 -20.82 -4.23 2.44
C ARG A 128 -21.11 -2.75 2.38
N MET A 129 -21.13 -2.06 3.51
CA MET A 129 -21.24 -0.60 3.55
C MET A 129 -20.03 0.06 2.90
N CYS A 130 -18.80 -0.37 3.21
CA CYS A 130 -17.60 0.14 2.57
C CYS A 130 -17.58 -0.16 1.07
N GLU A 131 -17.98 -1.36 0.64
CA GLU A 131 -18.12 -1.68 -0.79
C GLU A 131 -19.12 -0.75 -1.48
N TYR A 132 -20.29 -0.53 -0.87
CA TYR A 132 -21.32 0.36 -1.42
C TYR A 132 -20.87 1.81 -1.53
N LEU A 133 -20.13 2.30 -0.54
CA LEU A 133 -19.59 3.66 -0.50
C LEU A 133 -18.33 3.84 -1.37
N GLY A 134 -17.79 2.76 -1.96
CA GLY A 134 -16.56 2.82 -2.76
C GLY A 134 -15.33 3.17 -1.93
N LEU A 135 -15.21 2.59 -0.73
CA LEU A 135 -14.09 2.76 0.18
C LEU A 135 -13.15 1.55 0.10
N VAL A 136 -11.84 1.80 0.02
CA VAL A 136 -10.83 0.74 0.19
C VAL A 136 -10.89 0.24 1.63
N MET A 137 -10.82 -1.06 1.83
CA MET A 137 -10.79 -1.65 3.17
C MET A 137 -9.38 -2.16 3.48
N ILE A 138 -8.73 -1.61 4.52
CA ILE A 138 -7.47 -2.13 5.04
C ILE A 138 -7.73 -2.92 6.31
N PHE A 139 -7.23 -4.14 6.37
CA PHE A 139 -7.30 -5.02 7.54
C PHE A 139 -5.92 -5.18 8.15
N HIS A 140 -5.79 -4.94 9.45
CA HIS A 140 -4.60 -5.40 10.15
C HIS A 140 -4.51 -6.92 10.06
N THR A 141 -3.38 -7.47 9.62
CA THR A 141 -3.18 -8.92 9.54
C THR A 141 -1.89 -9.33 10.24
N GLY A 142 -1.95 -10.46 10.95
CA GLY A 142 -0.81 -10.99 11.65
C GLY A 142 -0.61 -10.48 13.07
N VAL A 143 0.67 -10.37 13.47
CA VAL A 143 1.03 -9.94 14.82
C VAL A 143 0.68 -8.47 15.04
N THR A 144 0.22 -8.16 16.23
CA THR A 144 0.03 -6.79 16.71
C THR A 144 0.90 -6.56 17.94
N SER A 145 1.49 -5.38 18.03
CA SER A 145 2.16 -4.98 19.27
C SER A 145 1.13 -4.78 20.38
N ARG A 146 1.53 -5.07 21.60
CA ARG A 146 0.72 -4.78 22.78
C ARG A 146 1.60 -4.56 23.98
N SER A 147 1.18 -3.69 24.87
CA SER A 147 1.81 -3.54 26.18
C SER A 147 1.35 -4.66 27.11
N ILE A 148 2.11 -4.87 28.19
CA ILE A 148 1.73 -5.82 29.25
C ILE A 148 0.39 -5.47 29.91
N ASN A 149 -0.02 -4.22 29.80
CA ASN A 149 -1.26 -3.72 30.38
C ASN A 149 -2.45 -3.82 29.40
N ASP A 150 -2.19 -4.13 28.14
CA ASP A 150 -3.24 -4.34 27.13
C ASP A 150 -3.84 -5.72 27.31
N MET A 151 -4.93 -5.81 28.02
CA MET A 151 -5.57 -7.05 28.44
C MET A 151 -6.73 -7.56 27.59
N PRO A 152 -7.19 -6.95 26.51
CA PRO A 152 -8.30 -7.59 25.83
C PRO A 152 -7.85 -8.86 25.12
N VAL A 153 -8.37 -9.98 25.55
CA VAL A 153 -8.16 -11.32 24.92
C VAL A 153 -8.50 -11.31 23.42
N TYR A 154 -9.33 -10.36 22.97
CA TYR A 154 -9.72 -10.22 21.58
C TYR A 154 -8.65 -9.60 20.68
N GLN A 155 -7.61 -8.97 21.17
CA GLN A 155 -6.46 -8.54 20.34
C GLN A 155 -5.55 -9.72 19.95
N SER A 156 -6.11 -10.89 19.79
CA SER A 156 -5.36 -12.07 19.36
C SER A 156 -5.02 -12.01 17.88
N MET A 157 -3.74 -12.17 17.55
CA MET A 157 -3.28 -12.30 16.17
C MET A 157 -4.05 -13.39 15.39
N MET A 158 -4.52 -14.44 16.08
CA MET A 158 -5.28 -15.54 15.47
C MET A 158 -6.58 -15.09 14.81
N ARG A 159 -7.16 -13.96 15.25
CA ARG A 159 -8.36 -13.38 14.66
C ARG A 159 -8.07 -12.52 13.44
N MET A 160 -6.79 -12.24 13.22
CA MET A 160 -6.28 -11.37 12.16
C MET A 160 -5.44 -12.15 11.14
N ARG A 161 -5.78 -13.43 10.92
CA ARG A 161 -5.10 -14.24 9.89
C ARG A 161 -5.46 -13.74 8.49
N PRO A 162 -4.49 -13.70 7.56
CA PRO A 162 -4.73 -13.17 6.21
C PRO A 162 -5.71 -14.02 5.40
N GLY A 163 -5.82 -15.32 5.66
CA GLY A 163 -6.76 -16.21 4.98
C GLY A 163 -8.23 -15.82 5.10
N TYR A 164 -8.62 -15.14 6.17
CA TYR A 164 -9.99 -14.61 6.31
C TYR A 164 -10.35 -13.58 5.24
N LEU A 165 -9.34 -12.92 4.63
CA LEU A 165 -9.60 -11.94 3.58
C LEU A 165 -10.14 -12.56 2.29
N ASP A 166 -9.90 -13.86 2.02
CA ASP A 166 -10.52 -14.56 0.89
C ASP A 166 -12.05 -14.57 1.01
N ALA A 167 -12.59 -14.87 2.21
CA ALA A 167 -14.02 -14.84 2.45
C ALA A 167 -14.61 -13.44 2.25
N ILE A 168 -13.92 -12.41 2.73
CA ILE A 168 -14.34 -11.00 2.58
C ILE A 168 -14.28 -10.57 1.11
N ALA A 169 -13.26 -11.00 0.37
CA ALA A 169 -13.11 -10.72 -1.06
C ALA A 169 -14.27 -11.29 -1.88
N ARG A 170 -14.74 -12.49 -1.51
CA ARG A 170 -15.91 -13.12 -2.13
C ARG A 170 -17.22 -12.45 -1.71
N LEU A 171 -17.33 -12.00 -0.47
CA LEU A 171 -18.47 -11.25 0.04
C LEU A 171 -18.62 -9.90 -0.64
N CYS A 172 -17.49 -9.20 -0.89
CA CYS A 172 -17.42 -7.85 -1.44
C CYS A 172 -16.59 -7.82 -2.74
N PRO A 173 -17.08 -8.44 -3.84
CA PRO A 173 -16.29 -8.63 -5.06
C PRO A 173 -16.00 -7.33 -5.83
N ARG A 174 -16.67 -6.24 -5.51
CA ARG A 174 -16.47 -4.92 -6.15
C ARG A 174 -15.61 -3.98 -5.31
N ALA A 175 -15.24 -4.40 -4.11
CA ALA A 175 -14.34 -3.65 -3.22
C ALA A 175 -12.88 -3.94 -3.54
N ILE A 176 -12.01 -3.04 -3.08
CA ILE A 176 -10.57 -3.30 -2.95
C ILE A 176 -10.29 -3.57 -1.46
N ILE A 177 -9.56 -4.63 -1.20
CA ILE A 177 -9.16 -5.06 0.13
C ILE A 177 -7.64 -5.04 0.21
N GLN A 178 -7.10 -4.46 1.27
CA GLN A 178 -5.67 -4.49 1.57
C GLN A 178 -5.45 -5.19 2.92
N GLY A 179 -4.60 -6.21 2.93
CA GLY A 179 -4.09 -6.82 4.15
C GLY A 179 -2.78 -6.13 4.56
N ALA A 180 -2.72 -5.59 5.78
CA ALA A 180 -1.49 -5.01 6.28
C ALA A 180 -0.47 -6.08 6.68
N HIS A 181 0.85 -5.79 6.54
CA HIS A 181 1.97 -6.59 7.06
C HIS A 181 2.13 -7.98 6.44
N PHE A 182 1.49 -8.26 5.32
CA PHE A 182 1.51 -9.56 4.63
C PHE A 182 1.24 -10.74 5.58
N GLY A 183 0.36 -10.55 6.58
CA GLY A 183 -0.06 -11.61 7.50
C GLY A 183 1.00 -12.14 8.45
N ASN A 184 2.11 -11.42 8.69
CA ASN A 184 3.21 -11.88 9.54
C ASN A 184 2.73 -12.61 10.82
N PRO A 185 3.01 -13.92 11.03
CA PRO A 185 3.97 -14.76 10.34
C PRO A 185 3.39 -15.68 9.23
N TRP A 186 2.12 -15.60 8.89
CA TRP A 186 1.43 -16.51 7.94
C TRP A 186 1.62 -16.04 6.48
N TYR A 187 2.87 -15.92 6.04
CA TYR A 187 3.20 -15.40 4.71
C TYR A 187 2.68 -16.26 3.56
N GLU A 188 2.71 -17.59 3.71
CA GLU A 188 2.19 -18.54 2.73
C GLU A 188 0.68 -18.40 2.56
N GLU A 189 -0.05 -18.20 3.64
CA GLU A 189 -1.50 -17.97 3.63
C GLU A 189 -1.85 -16.65 2.91
N ALA A 190 -1.11 -15.57 3.20
CA ALA A 190 -1.26 -14.30 2.51
C ALA A 190 -0.94 -14.42 1.01
N ALA A 191 0.09 -15.18 0.64
CA ALA A 191 0.45 -15.43 -0.75
C ALA A 191 -0.66 -16.17 -1.51
N GLU A 192 -1.33 -17.16 -0.88
CA GLU A 192 -2.47 -17.83 -1.49
C GLU A 192 -3.64 -16.88 -1.71
N VAL A 193 -3.95 -16.01 -0.73
CA VAL A 193 -5.00 -14.99 -0.89
C VAL A 193 -4.66 -14.03 -2.03
N CYS A 194 -3.41 -13.55 -2.15
CA CYS A 194 -2.97 -12.74 -3.29
C CYS A 194 -3.23 -13.40 -4.63
N ARG A 195 -3.05 -14.72 -4.70
CA ARG A 195 -3.16 -15.47 -5.95
C ARG A 195 -4.60 -15.79 -6.36
N TRP A 196 -5.48 -16.00 -5.39
CA TRP A 196 -6.86 -16.42 -5.63
C TRP A 196 -7.89 -15.30 -5.56
N SER A 197 -7.56 -14.16 -4.94
CA SER A 197 -8.47 -13.06 -4.73
C SER A 197 -7.98 -11.80 -5.48
N PRO A 198 -8.48 -11.54 -6.71
CA PRO A 198 -7.96 -10.49 -7.58
C PRO A 198 -8.18 -9.07 -7.07
N ASN A 199 -9.06 -8.89 -6.10
CA ASN A 199 -9.37 -7.63 -5.44
C ASN A 199 -8.66 -7.46 -4.08
N VAL A 200 -7.73 -8.38 -3.73
CA VAL A 200 -6.94 -8.30 -2.50
C VAL A 200 -5.50 -7.95 -2.80
N PHE A 201 -4.98 -6.99 -2.06
CA PHE A 201 -3.60 -6.52 -2.11
C PHE A 201 -3.01 -6.58 -0.70
N PHE A 202 -1.68 -6.56 -0.59
CA PHE A 202 -1.01 -6.52 0.71
C PHE A 202 0.12 -5.51 0.72
N ASP A 203 0.36 -4.86 1.85
CA ASP A 203 1.64 -4.23 2.13
C ASP A 203 2.55 -5.17 2.93
N ILE A 204 3.83 -4.85 2.96
CA ILE A 204 4.84 -5.59 3.73
C ILE A 204 5.47 -4.73 4.83
N THR A 205 4.68 -3.81 5.36
CA THR A 205 5.07 -2.81 6.36
C THR A 205 5.35 -3.40 7.75
N GLY A 206 5.67 -2.54 8.67
CA GLY A 206 5.89 -2.86 10.07
C GLY A 206 7.00 -3.88 10.25
N SER A 207 6.77 -4.88 11.10
CA SER A 207 7.79 -5.88 11.42
C SER A 207 8.13 -6.84 10.28
N THR A 208 7.36 -6.92 9.20
CA THR A 208 7.55 -7.91 8.13
C THR A 208 8.87 -7.70 7.39
N LEU A 209 9.04 -6.53 6.78
CA LEU A 209 10.24 -6.25 5.99
C LEU A 209 11.50 -6.22 6.86
N HIS A 210 11.42 -5.61 8.05
CA HIS A 210 12.51 -5.62 9.03
C HIS A 210 12.94 -7.05 9.43
N LYS A 211 11.97 -7.94 9.67
CA LYS A 211 12.22 -9.34 10.02
C LYS A 211 12.90 -10.08 8.87
N LEU A 212 12.43 -9.92 7.64
CA LEU A 212 13.03 -10.57 6.47
C LEU A 212 14.48 -10.13 6.24
N ILE A 213 14.77 -8.85 6.39
CA ILE A 213 16.13 -8.31 6.31
C ILE A 213 17.00 -8.89 7.41
N LYS A 214 16.54 -8.82 8.67
CA LYS A 214 17.30 -9.30 9.84
C LYS A 214 17.59 -10.79 9.79
N LEU A 215 16.69 -11.59 9.24
CA LEU A 215 16.84 -13.03 9.07
C LEU A 215 17.56 -13.43 7.78
N ASN A 216 17.96 -12.46 6.95
CA ASN A 216 18.52 -12.70 5.62
C ASN A 216 17.61 -13.57 4.73
N ASP A 217 16.29 -13.33 4.79
CA ASP A 217 15.26 -14.14 4.13
C ASP A 217 14.42 -13.32 3.13
N LEU A 218 15.01 -12.28 2.54
CA LEU A 218 14.31 -11.41 1.57
C LEU A 218 13.76 -12.17 0.36
N THR A 219 14.45 -13.26 -0.05
CA THR A 219 14.06 -14.09 -1.20
C THR A 219 12.88 -15.02 -0.92
N ARG A 220 12.36 -15.07 0.31
CA ARG A 220 11.23 -15.91 0.69
C ARG A 220 10.01 -15.70 -0.21
N PHE A 221 9.72 -14.43 -0.54
CA PHE A 221 8.58 -14.08 -1.36
C PHE A 221 8.68 -14.63 -2.79
N GLN A 222 9.87 -14.73 -3.35
CA GLN A 222 10.07 -15.41 -4.63
C GLN A 222 9.62 -16.87 -4.56
N LYS A 223 9.87 -17.54 -3.44
CA LYS A 223 9.47 -18.94 -3.26
C LYS A 223 7.96 -19.11 -3.10
N ILE A 224 7.30 -18.24 -2.34
CA ILE A 224 5.89 -18.41 -2.00
C ILE A 224 4.92 -17.79 -3.02
N LEU A 225 5.36 -16.76 -3.78
CA LEU A 225 4.53 -16.13 -4.82
C LEU A 225 4.76 -16.71 -6.21
N TRP A 226 5.97 -17.19 -6.53
CA TRP A 226 6.29 -17.71 -7.87
C TRP A 226 6.00 -19.19 -8.07
N TRP A 227 5.78 -19.95 -7.00
CA TRP A 227 5.72 -21.41 -7.08
C TRP A 227 4.64 -21.97 -8.01
N SER A 228 3.60 -21.22 -8.28
CA SER A 228 2.44 -21.70 -9.05
C SER A 228 2.57 -21.58 -10.56
N ALA A 229 3.58 -20.92 -11.03
CA ALA A 229 3.77 -20.69 -12.46
C ALA A 229 4.66 -21.78 -13.08
N GLY A 230 4.25 -23.03 -12.94
CA GLY A 230 4.73 -24.05 -13.88
C GLY A 230 4.20 -23.70 -15.27
N GLU A 231 5.10 -23.58 -16.28
CA GLU A 231 4.69 -23.43 -17.67
C GLU A 231 3.60 -24.45 -18.00
N GLY A 232 2.45 -24.00 -18.44
CA GLY A 232 1.34 -24.84 -18.88
C GLY A 232 0.24 -25.15 -17.86
N GLN A 233 0.29 -24.65 -16.62
CA GLN A 233 -0.75 -24.90 -15.61
C GLN A 233 -1.62 -23.68 -15.26
N GLN A 234 -1.67 -22.67 -16.09
CA GLN A 234 -2.63 -21.59 -15.90
C GLN A 234 -4.04 -22.10 -16.21
N THR A 235 -4.83 -22.35 -15.19
CA THR A 235 -6.26 -22.52 -15.37
C THR A 235 -6.94 -21.16 -15.40
N VAL A 236 -8.14 -21.08 -15.97
CA VAL A 236 -8.96 -19.85 -15.98
C VAL A 236 -9.27 -19.31 -14.56
N HIS A 237 -8.95 -20.06 -13.54
CA HIS A 237 -9.20 -19.76 -12.13
C HIS A 237 -7.95 -19.32 -11.36
N THR A 238 -6.75 -19.48 -11.90
CA THR A 238 -5.53 -19.02 -11.23
C THR A 238 -5.17 -17.62 -11.71
N LEU A 239 -5.04 -16.69 -10.79
CA LEU A 239 -4.31 -15.48 -11.06
C LEU A 239 -2.87 -15.84 -11.47
N LYS A 240 -2.29 -15.01 -12.33
CA LYS A 240 -0.95 -15.22 -12.82
C LYS A 240 0.01 -15.51 -11.67
N GLY A 241 0.66 -16.63 -11.71
CA GLY A 241 1.81 -16.91 -10.86
C GLY A 241 3.05 -16.24 -11.46
N GLY A 242 4.20 -16.49 -10.85
CA GLY A 242 5.43 -15.87 -11.29
C GLY A 242 5.57 -14.42 -10.81
N PRO A 243 6.36 -13.59 -11.54
CA PRO A 243 6.61 -12.21 -11.15
C PRO A 243 5.35 -11.36 -11.03
N GLU A 244 4.32 -11.63 -11.82
CA GLU A 244 3.05 -10.89 -11.84
C GLU A 244 2.29 -10.97 -10.51
N ALA A 245 2.50 -12.02 -9.70
CA ALA A 245 1.90 -12.12 -8.38
C ALA A 245 2.36 -11.00 -7.43
N PHE A 246 3.54 -10.41 -7.68
CA PHE A 246 4.03 -9.25 -6.94
C PHE A 246 3.21 -7.99 -7.18
N GLU A 247 2.40 -7.90 -8.24
CA GLU A 247 1.48 -6.77 -8.50
C GLU A 247 0.43 -6.60 -7.38
N HIS A 248 0.21 -7.64 -6.57
CA HIS A 248 -0.66 -7.60 -5.40
C HIS A 248 0.03 -7.08 -4.14
N ILE A 249 1.32 -6.76 -4.20
CA ILE A 249 2.04 -6.10 -3.12
C ILE A 249 2.11 -4.60 -3.43
N VAL A 250 1.77 -3.78 -2.45
CA VAL A 250 1.81 -2.33 -2.54
C VAL A 250 2.78 -1.76 -1.51
N PHE A 251 3.42 -0.64 -1.85
CA PHE A 251 4.30 0.06 -0.92
C PHE A 251 3.50 0.67 0.24
N GLY A 252 4.08 0.65 1.41
CA GLY A 252 3.58 1.30 2.62
C GLY A 252 4.70 1.47 3.64
N THR A 253 4.51 2.33 4.62
CA THR A 253 5.49 2.58 5.68
C THR A 253 5.06 2.05 7.04
N ASP A 254 3.82 2.29 7.46
CA ASP A 254 3.31 2.04 8.82
C ASP A 254 4.13 2.79 9.89
N GLU A 255 4.73 3.90 9.51
CA GLU A 255 5.64 4.71 10.34
C GLU A 255 5.29 6.20 10.24
N GLU A 256 5.96 7.03 11.04
CA GLU A 256 5.96 8.49 10.93
C GLU A 256 6.65 8.95 9.64
N PRO A 257 6.44 10.21 9.18
CA PRO A 257 6.98 10.72 7.90
C PRO A 257 8.50 10.53 7.73
N GLU A 258 9.25 10.61 8.82
CA GLU A 258 10.72 10.44 8.83
C GLU A 258 11.16 9.02 8.44
N GLY A 259 10.28 8.05 8.62
CA GLY A 259 10.52 6.66 8.21
C GLY A 259 10.47 6.42 6.71
N LEU A 260 9.92 7.37 5.92
CA LEU A 260 9.68 7.18 4.48
C LEU A 260 10.93 6.76 3.73
N VAL A 261 12.03 7.52 3.85
CA VAL A 261 13.27 7.26 3.11
C VAL A 261 13.85 5.89 3.45
N GLY A 262 13.91 5.55 4.75
CA GLY A 262 14.38 4.23 5.19
C GLY A 262 13.49 3.08 4.70
N ASN A 263 12.18 3.29 4.59
CA ASN A 263 11.26 2.30 4.02
C ASN A 263 11.43 2.16 2.50
N ILE A 264 11.68 3.26 1.79
CA ILE A 264 12.03 3.22 0.35
C ILE A 264 13.27 2.35 0.14
N GLU A 265 14.35 2.57 0.90
CA GLU A 265 15.58 1.78 0.79
C GLU A 265 15.33 0.29 1.08
N ARG A 266 14.62 -0.03 2.15
CA ARG A 266 14.29 -1.42 2.52
C ARG A 266 13.41 -2.12 1.47
N PHE A 267 12.44 -1.40 0.92
CA PHE A 267 11.57 -1.94 -0.12
C PHE A 267 12.32 -2.16 -1.43
N GLN A 268 13.24 -1.26 -1.78
CA GLN A 268 14.13 -1.45 -2.93
C GLN A 268 14.98 -2.72 -2.80
N LEU A 269 15.58 -2.95 -1.61
CA LEU A 269 16.32 -4.20 -1.34
C LEU A 269 15.44 -5.44 -1.50
N PHE A 270 14.19 -5.38 -1.05
CA PHE A 270 13.22 -6.47 -1.23
C PHE A 270 12.93 -6.73 -2.71
N LEU A 271 12.71 -5.70 -3.51
CA LEU A 271 12.43 -5.81 -4.94
C LEU A 271 13.61 -6.42 -5.70
N GLU A 272 14.83 -5.99 -5.37
CA GLU A 272 16.07 -6.50 -5.97
C GLU A 272 16.33 -7.96 -5.62
N ALA A 273 16.23 -8.32 -4.33
CA ALA A 273 16.42 -9.69 -3.85
C ALA A 273 15.45 -10.67 -4.51
N ASN A 274 14.21 -10.25 -4.75
CA ASN A 274 13.20 -11.06 -5.42
C ASN A 274 13.23 -10.96 -6.95
N LYS A 275 14.18 -10.22 -7.53
CA LYS A 275 14.34 -10.06 -8.99
C LYS A 275 13.03 -9.60 -9.68
N VAL A 276 12.28 -8.74 -9.01
CA VAL A 276 11.01 -8.23 -9.55
C VAL A 276 11.29 -7.39 -10.79
N PRO A 277 10.64 -7.66 -11.95
CA PRO A 277 10.82 -6.87 -13.16
C PRO A 277 10.39 -5.40 -12.98
N GLU A 278 11.10 -4.46 -13.64
CA GLU A 278 10.88 -3.02 -13.43
C GLU A 278 9.43 -2.58 -13.66
N ALA A 279 8.77 -3.08 -14.68
CA ALA A 279 7.37 -2.76 -14.97
C ALA A 279 6.41 -3.15 -13.82
N ILE A 280 6.76 -4.20 -13.06
CA ILE A 280 6.01 -4.64 -11.88
C ILE A 280 6.39 -3.79 -10.67
N ARG A 281 7.69 -3.46 -10.52
CA ARG A 281 8.14 -2.55 -9.45
C ARG A 281 7.40 -1.22 -9.47
N GLU A 282 7.24 -0.60 -10.64
CA GLU A 282 6.49 0.64 -10.78
C GLU A 282 5.05 0.53 -10.27
N LYS A 283 4.40 -0.61 -10.53
CA LYS A 283 3.05 -0.89 -10.00
C LYS A 283 3.07 -0.99 -8.47
N MET A 284 4.05 -1.71 -7.93
CA MET A 284 4.20 -1.91 -6.48
C MET A 284 4.53 -0.61 -5.74
N TRP A 285 5.37 0.27 -6.33
CA TRP A 285 5.72 1.55 -5.74
C TRP A 285 4.53 2.51 -5.60
N GLY A 286 3.60 2.49 -6.56
CA GLY A 286 2.48 3.42 -6.46
C GLY A 286 1.45 3.32 -7.57
N LEU A 287 1.78 2.81 -8.78
CA LEU A 287 0.84 2.85 -9.90
C LEU A 287 -0.41 1.98 -9.67
N THR A 288 -0.29 0.87 -8.94
CA THR A 288 -1.47 0.07 -8.56
C THR A 288 -2.41 0.88 -7.67
N MET A 289 -1.89 1.51 -6.61
CA MET A 289 -2.71 2.32 -5.72
C MET A 289 -3.23 3.58 -6.40
N ALA A 290 -2.42 4.23 -7.26
CA ALA A 290 -2.87 5.37 -8.06
C ALA A 290 -4.07 5.01 -8.94
N ARG A 291 -4.03 3.83 -9.58
CA ARG A 291 -5.16 3.32 -10.37
C ARG A 291 -6.40 3.02 -9.53
N ILE A 292 -6.23 2.43 -8.34
CA ILE A 292 -7.30 2.13 -7.38
C ILE A 292 -7.98 3.43 -6.92
N LEU A 293 -7.18 4.44 -6.63
CA LEU A 293 -7.63 5.69 -6.01
C LEU A 293 -7.94 6.80 -7.05
N ASP A 294 -7.84 6.49 -8.35
CA ASP A 294 -8.02 7.44 -9.44
C ASP A 294 -7.08 8.66 -9.32
N ILE A 295 -5.80 8.42 -8.99
CA ILE A 295 -4.74 9.43 -8.91
C ILE A 295 -3.98 9.48 -10.24
N ASP A 296 -3.71 10.69 -10.73
CA ASP A 296 -2.75 10.92 -11.81
C ASP A 296 -1.33 11.00 -11.23
N PRO A 297 -0.44 10.04 -11.52
CA PRO A 297 0.91 10.02 -10.96
C PRO A 297 1.80 11.22 -11.37
N ALA A 298 1.48 11.86 -12.49
CA ALA A 298 2.26 13.01 -12.98
C ALA A 298 1.90 14.31 -12.26
N THR A 299 0.67 14.43 -11.80
CA THR A 299 0.15 15.68 -11.20
C THR A 299 -0.22 15.51 -9.72
N HIS A 300 -0.20 14.30 -9.18
CA HIS A 300 -0.68 13.94 -7.84
C HIS A 300 -2.13 14.35 -7.57
N LYS A 301 -2.95 14.43 -8.61
CA LYS A 301 -4.34 14.85 -8.49
C LYS A 301 -5.28 13.66 -8.60
N CYS A 302 -6.29 13.66 -7.75
CA CYS A 302 -7.41 12.76 -7.89
C CYS A 302 -8.23 13.15 -9.13
N THR A 303 -8.39 12.22 -10.07
CA THR A 303 -9.13 12.41 -11.32
C THR A 303 -10.63 12.23 -11.15
N ARG A 304 -11.06 11.65 -10.03
CA ARG A 304 -12.48 11.51 -9.65
C ARG A 304 -12.72 12.15 -8.28
N PRO A 305 -13.62 13.16 -8.20
CA PRO A 305 -13.91 13.83 -6.93
C PRO A 305 -14.35 12.86 -5.83
N ARG A 306 -13.94 13.13 -4.61
CA ARG A 306 -14.37 12.39 -3.40
C ARG A 306 -15.42 13.21 -2.63
N PRO A 307 -16.37 12.58 -1.96
CA PRO A 307 -16.61 11.12 -1.93
C PRO A 307 -17.13 10.58 -3.29
N LEU A 308 -16.82 9.31 -3.56
CA LEU A 308 -17.35 8.64 -4.74
C LEU A 308 -18.87 8.45 -4.61
N PRO A 309 -19.63 8.48 -5.73
CA PRO A 309 -21.06 8.14 -5.68
C PRO A 309 -21.27 6.71 -5.12
N PRO A 310 -22.27 6.52 -4.23
CA PRO A 310 -22.60 5.19 -3.72
C PRO A 310 -22.87 4.19 -4.86
N GLY A 311 -22.45 2.95 -4.70
CA GLY A 311 -22.51 1.90 -5.72
C GLY A 311 -21.34 1.92 -6.71
N THR A 312 -20.38 2.84 -6.57
CA THR A 312 -19.14 2.84 -7.37
C THR A 312 -18.33 1.58 -7.13
N LYS A 313 -18.00 0.88 -8.21
CA LYS A 313 -17.11 -0.29 -8.15
C LYS A 313 -15.65 0.17 -8.11
N LEU A 314 -14.92 -0.14 -7.08
CA LEU A 314 -13.47 0.07 -7.02
C LEU A 314 -12.73 -0.99 -7.80
N PHE A 315 -13.12 -2.25 -7.62
CA PHE A 315 -12.60 -3.36 -8.38
C PHE A 315 -13.49 -3.67 -9.59
N ASP A 316 -12.87 -3.69 -10.75
CA ASP A 316 -13.41 -4.19 -12.00
C ASP A 316 -12.27 -4.92 -12.73
N ALA A 317 -12.47 -6.20 -13.04
CA ALA A 317 -11.45 -7.04 -13.67
C ALA A 317 -10.90 -6.44 -14.97
N SER A 318 -11.71 -5.68 -15.73
CA SER A 318 -11.28 -5.00 -16.95
C SER A 318 -10.23 -3.90 -16.69
N ARG A 319 -10.24 -3.27 -15.52
CA ARG A 319 -9.27 -2.25 -15.11
C ARG A 319 -7.93 -2.85 -14.66
N PHE A 320 -7.92 -4.12 -14.24
CA PHE A 320 -6.73 -4.79 -13.68
C PHE A 320 -6.07 -5.77 -14.67
N GLY A 321 -6.49 -5.74 -15.93
CA GLY A 321 -5.88 -6.46 -17.05
C GLY A 321 -6.04 -7.98 -16.92
N LYS A 322 -6.92 -8.53 -17.72
CA LYS A 322 -6.82 -9.92 -18.18
C LYS A 322 -6.04 -9.96 -19.49
#